data_3e0c159796acbd24dea59f2640a801e0
#
_entry.id   3e0c159796acbd24dea59f2640a801e0
#
_cell.length_a   1.000
_cell.length_b   1.000
_cell.length_c   1.000
_cell.angle_alpha   90.00
_cell.angle_beta   90.00
_cell.angle_gamma   90.00
#
_symmetry.space_group_name_H-M   'P 1'
#
loop_
_entity.id
_entity.type
_entity.pdbx_description
1 polymer ?
#
loop_
_entity_poly.entity_id
_entity_poly.type
_entity_poly.pdbx_seq_one_letter_code
_entity_poly.pdbx_strand_id
1 'polypeptide(L)'
;YSVDSFTQNDKGFHVTGWMASDFAVNRPNAYVILLNNGKEVTRSKVTLTDRSDVTAVYPSLYNSRKSGFSTDLIVNPASLTGELSMILRFTGSNDGNSNYTDQNTNKYATNAGSFDTVNVSGNQIKVAGWHASTQTAGKDYQFIIVLDQNGHELTRQAVNTKDITRNDVQK
;
A
#
# COMPACT_ATOMS: atom_id res chain seq x y z
N TYR A 1 -13.53 -8.44 -0.39
CA TYR A 1 -12.54 -7.79 0.48
C TYR A 1 -12.41 -6.31 0.14
N SER A 2 -11.87 -5.58 1.10
CA SER A 2 -11.32 -4.23 0.90
C SER A 2 -10.16 -4.02 1.86
N VAL A 3 -9.19 -3.21 1.46
CA VAL A 3 -8.22 -2.61 2.38
C VAL A 3 -8.67 -1.18 2.62
N ASP A 4 -9.08 -0.89 3.84
CA ASP A 4 -9.62 0.41 4.23
C ASP A 4 -8.49 1.42 4.49
N SER A 5 -7.36 0.94 5.04
CA SER A 5 -6.17 1.74 5.29
C SER A 5 -4.89 0.92 5.17
N PHE A 6 -3.86 1.54 4.61
CA PHE A 6 -2.50 1.01 4.55
C PHE A 6 -1.52 2.15 4.84
N THR A 7 -1.01 2.21 6.07
CA THR A 7 -0.17 3.32 6.54
C THR A 7 1.17 2.81 7.04
N GLN A 8 2.24 3.53 6.70
CA GLN A 8 3.57 3.22 7.17
C GLN A 8 3.77 3.77 8.60
N ASN A 9 4.49 3.02 9.42
CA ASN A 9 4.96 3.41 10.75
C ASN A 9 6.43 2.99 10.95
N ASP A 10 6.98 3.26 12.13
CA ASP A 10 8.40 2.98 12.46
C ASP A 10 8.76 1.48 12.39
N LYS A 11 7.79 0.59 12.49
CA LYS A 11 7.99 -0.87 12.53
C LYS A 11 7.65 -1.58 11.22
N GLY A 12 7.03 -0.86 10.27
CA GLY A 12 6.54 -1.43 9.02
C GLY A 12 5.27 -0.75 8.55
N PHE A 13 4.16 -1.49 8.47
CA PHE A 13 2.89 -0.97 8.00
C PHE A 13 1.74 -1.38 8.91
N HIS A 14 0.84 -0.46 9.19
CA HIS A 14 -0.46 -0.76 9.79
C HIS A 14 -1.50 -0.91 8.70
N VAL A 15 -2.27 -1.99 8.76
CA VAL A 15 -3.27 -2.34 7.73
C VAL A 15 -4.61 -2.61 8.40
N THR A 16 -5.65 -1.99 7.88
CA THR A 16 -7.03 -2.27 8.25
C THR A 16 -7.87 -2.59 7.03
N GLY A 17 -8.93 -3.38 7.21
CA GLY A 17 -9.81 -3.73 6.11
C GLY A 17 -10.79 -4.84 6.48
N TRP A 18 -11.32 -5.49 5.45
CA TRP A 18 -12.14 -6.67 5.63
C TRP A 18 -11.85 -7.72 4.53
N MET A 19 -12.05 -8.98 4.90
CA MET A 19 -11.91 -10.13 4.01
C MET A 19 -13.00 -11.15 4.31
N ALA A 20 -13.69 -11.63 3.28
CA ALA A 20 -14.71 -12.66 3.36
C ALA A 20 -14.72 -13.47 2.06
N SER A 21 -15.02 -14.75 2.12
CA SER A 21 -15.04 -15.62 0.95
C SER A 21 -15.82 -16.90 1.22
N ASP A 22 -16.67 -17.32 0.29
CA ASP A 22 -17.36 -18.61 0.35
C ASP A 22 -16.37 -19.79 0.34
N PHE A 23 -15.17 -19.58 -0.23
CA PHE A 23 -14.10 -20.57 -0.18
C PHE A 23 -13.38 -20.65 1.17
N ALA A 24 -13.73 -19.79 2.15
CA ALA A 24 -13.16 -19.83 3.50
C ALA A 24 -13.79 -20.88 4.42
N VAL A 25 -14.82 -21.58 3.98
CA VAL A 25 -15.41 -22.69 4.74
C VAL A 25 -14.34 -23.73 5.08
N ASN A 26 -14.25 -24.13 6.36
CA ASN A 26 -13.21 -25.01 6.91
C ASN A 26 -11.78 -24.45 6.89
N ARG A 27 -11.63 -23.12 6.79
CA ARG A 27 -10.35 -22.40 6.86
C ARG A 27 -10.40 -21.34 7.97
N PRO A 28 -10.25 -21.76 9.25
CA PRO A 28 -10.50 -20.88 10.40
C PRO A 28 -9.40 -19.84 10.64
N ASN A 29 -8.25 -19.98 10.00
CA ASN A 29 -7.14 -19.04 10.17
C ASN A 29 -7.13 -18.02 9.03
N ALA A 30 -6.89 -16.77 9.39
CA ALA A 30 -6.79 -15.66 8.46
C ALA A 30 -5.43 -14.98 8.56
N TYR A 31 -4.86 -14.59 7.41
CA TYR A 31 -3.56 -13.94 7.31
C TYR A 31 -3.62 -12.74 6.36
N VAL A 32 -2.87 -11.71 6.71
CA VAL A 32 -2.48 -10.63 5.80
C VAL A 32 -1.01 -10.82 5.47
N ILE A 33 -0.68 -10.95 4.21
CA ILE A 33 0.66 -11.27 3.71
C ILE A 33 1.11 -10.12 2.82
N LEU A 34 2.22 -9.47 3.14
CA LEU A 34 2.80 -8.39 2.32
C LEU A 34 3.78 -8.97 1.32
N LEU A 35 3.64 -8.53 0.09
CA LEU A 35 4.54 -8.87 -1.00
C LEU A 35 5.32 -7.63 -1.47
N ASN A 36 6.60 -7.83 -1.80
CA ASN A 36 7.44 -6.86 -2.51
C ASN A 36 7.89 -7.49 -3.84
N ASN A 37 7.49 -6.92 -4.96
CA ASN A 37 7.69 -7.49 -6.30
C ASN A 37 7.19 -8.95 -6.40
N GLY A 38 6.00 -9.21 -5.82
CA GLY A 38 5.37 -10.54 -5.82
C GLY A 38 5.99 -11.57 -4.88
N LYS A 39 7.04 -11.22 -4.11
CA LYS A 39 7.66 -12.09 -3.11
C LYS A 39 7.21 -11.70 -1.71
N GLU A 40 6.83 -12.69 -0.90
CA GLU A 40 6.46 -12.45 0.49
C GLU A 40 7.64 -11.89 1.29
N VAL A 41 7.38 -10.80 2.03
CA VAL A 41 8.36 -10.14 2.91
C VAL A 41 7.97 -10.22 4.37
N THR A 42 6.68 -10.28 4.67
CA THR A 42 6.16 -10.51 6.01
C THR A 42 4.70 -10.94 5.96
N ARG A 43 4.24 -11.57 7.02
CA ARG A 43 2.81 -11.91 7.22
C ARG A 43 2.39 -11.69 8.65
N SER A 44 1.10 -11.45 8.85
CA SER A 44 0.47 -11.39 10.16
C SER A 44 -0.76 -12.28 10.19
N LYS A 45 -0.89 -13.12 11.21
CA LYS A 45 -2.13 -13.83 11.51
C LYS A 45 -3.10 -12.85 12.15
N VAL A 46 -4.33 -12.81 11.66
CA VAL A 46 -5.34 -11.87 12.13
C VAL A 46 -6.51 -12.56 12.79
N THR A 47 -7.05 -11.92 13.82
CA THR A 47 -8.35 -12.28 14.40
C THR A 47 -9.40 -11.38 13.75
N LEU A 48 -10.41 -11.99 13.15
CA LEU A 48 -11.45 -11.27 12.45
C LEU A 48 -12.46 -10.67 13.44
N THR A 49 -12.86 -9.43 13.17
CA THR A 49 -13.78 -8.62 13.96
C THR A 49 -15.11 -8.39 13.22
N ASP A 50 -16.12 -7.91 13.93
CA ASP A 50 -17.44 -7.64 13.36
C ASP A 50 -17.42 -6.48 12.36
N ARG A 51 -18.10 -6.69 11.21
CA ARG A 51 -18.34 -5.73 10.12
C ARG A 51 -19.80 -5.80 9.69
N SER A 52 -20.65 -5.15 10.44
CA SER A 52 -22.10 -5.08 10.12
C SER A 52 -22.36 -4.36 8.80
N ASP A 53 -21.53 -3.39 8.45
CA ASP A 53 -21.55 -2.70 7.16
C ASP A 53 -21.30 -3.65 5.98
N VAL A 54 -20.33 -4.55 6.10
CA VAL A 54 -20.06 -5.58 5.08
C VAL A 54 -21.22 -6.55 4.96
N THR A 55 -21.78 -7.00 6.10
CA THR A 55 -22.95 -7.90 6.07
C THR A 55 -24.17 -7.26 5.45
N ALA A 56 -24.38 -5.95 5.65
CA ALA A 56 -25.49 -5.23 5.04
C ALA A 56 -25.40 -5.23 3.50
N VAL A 57 -24.20 -5.17 2.95
CA VAL A 57 -23.96 -5.18 1.49
C VAL A 57 -23.88 -6.60 0.93
N TYR A 58 -23.27 -7.53 1.68
CA TYR A 58 -23.01 -8.91 1.25
C TYR A 58 -23.60 -9.95 2.22
N PRO A 59 -24.93 -9.98 2.43
CA PRO A 59 -25.56 -10.82 3.45
C PRO A 59 -25.38 -12.32 3.22
N SER A 60 -25.22 -12.75 1.98
CA SER A 60 -25.07 -14.16 1.59
C SER A 60 -23.62 -14.64 1.56
N LEU A 61 -22.64 -13.74 1.68
CA LEU A 61 -21.23 -14.09 1.60
C LEU A 61 -20.80 -14.72 2.93
N TYR A 62 -20.19 -15.89 2.84
CA TYR A 62 -19.68 -16.60 4.04
C TYR A 62 -18.73 -15.70 4.83
N ASN A 63 -18.96 -15.66 6.13
CA ASN A 63 -18.16 -14.92 7.10
C ASN A 63 -18.18 -13.38 6.92
N SER A 64 -19.15 -12.81 6.17
CA SER A 64 -19.24 -11.35 5.94
C SER A 64 -19.33 -10.56 7.24
N ARG A 65 -20.01 -11.10 8.28
CA ARG A 65 -20.14 -10.45 9.58
C ARG A 65 -18.81 -10.42 10.36
N LYS A 66 -18.05 -11.51 10.33
CA LYS A 66 -16.74 -11.65 10.98
C LYS A 66 -15.64 -11.50 9.93
N SER A 67 -15.51 -10.34 9.36
CA SER A 67 -14.61 -10.11 8.22
C SER A 67 -13.59 -9.01 8.43
N GLY A 68 -13.75 -8.14 9.43
CA GLY A 68 -12.83 -7.03 9.70
C GLY A 68 -11.50 -7.49 10.23
N PHE A 69 -10.43 -6.80 9.82
CA PHE A 69 -9.09 -7.00 10.39
C PHE A 69 -8.38 -5.67 10.63
N SER A 70 -7.48 -5.69 11.60
CA SER A 70 -6.54 -4.61 11.91
C SER A 70 -5.25 -5.26 12.38
N THR A 71 -4.12 -4.97 11.74
CA THR A 71 -2.85 -5.62 12.07
C THR A 71 -1.64 -4.79 11.67
N ASP A 72 -0.52 -5.05 12.33
CA ASP A 72 0.79 -4.55 11.93
C ASP A 72 1.55 -5.62 11.14
N LEU A 73 2.13 -5.21 10.03
CA LEU A 73 3.05 -5.97 9.21
C LEU A 73 4.46 -5.49 9.51
N ILE A 74 5.19 -6.29 10.28
CA ILE A 74 6.52 -5.93 10.76
C ILE A 74 7.55 -6.21 9.67
N VAL A 75 8.14 -5.15 9.15
CA VAL A 75 9.18 -5.19 8.10
C VAL A 75 9.92 -3.86 8.11
N ASN A 76 11.20 -3.85 7.78
CA ASN A 76 11.91 -2.59 7.56
C ASN A 76 11.46 -1.96 6.23
N PRO A 77 10.70 -0.84 6.24
CA PRO A 77 10.22 -0.23 5.00
C PRO A 77 11.34 0.22 4.07
N ALA A 78 12.51 0.60 4.62
CA ALA A 78 13.67 1.01 3.82
C ALA A 78 14.27 -0.12 2.97
N SER A 79 14.01 -1.38 3.33
CA SER A 79 14.46 -2.54 2.54
C SER A 79 13.56 -2.86 1.35
N LEU A 80 12.40 -2.22 1.23
CA LEU A 80 11.42 -2.48 0.19
C LEU A 80 11.68 -1.56 -1.00
N THR A 81 12.14 -2.14 -2.10
CA THR A 81 12.55 -1.37 -3.30
C THR A 81 11.58 -1.51 -4.47
N GLY A 82 10.55 -2.35 -4.32
CA GLY A 82 9.65 -2.70 -5.40
C GLY A 82 8.21 -2.37 -5.12
N GLU A 83 7.37 -2.89 -6.00
CA GLU A 83 5.94 -2.75 -5.91
C GLU A 83 5.39 -3.57 -4.73
N LEU A 84 4.55 -2.94 -3.91
CA LEU A 84 3.88 -3.59 -2.79
C LEU A 84 2.48 -4.08 -3.19
N SER A 85 2.16 -5.29 -2.79
CA SER A 85 0.81 -5.85 -2.88
C SER A 85 0.55 -6.74 -1.66
N MET A 86 -0.68 -7.16 -1.46
CA MET A 86 -1.02 -8.06 -0.36
C MET A 86 -1.81 -9.27 -0.84
N ILE A 87 -1.68 -10.34 -0.09
CA ILE A 87 -2.57 -11.49 -0.12
C ILE A 87 -3.37 -11.51 1.18
N LEU A 88 -4.68 -11.57 1.06
CA LEU A 88 -5.60 -11.86 2.15
C LEU A 88 -5.94 -13.34 2.07
N ARG A 89 -5.44 -14.14 3.02
CA ARG A 89 -5.51 -15.60 2.96
C ARG A 89 -6.39 -16.18 4.06
N PHE A 90 -7.28 -17.08 3.68
CA PHE A 90 -7.90 -18.02 4.62
C PHE A 90 -7.25 -19.39 4.48
N THR A 91 -7.00 -20.07 5.61
CA THR A 91 -6.29 -21.35 5.60
C THR A 91 -6.74 -22.29 6.71
N GLY A 92 -6.65 -23.60 6.45
CA GLY A 92 -6.86 -24.64 7.44
C GLY A 92 -5.66 -24.85 8.38
N SER A 93 -4.45 -24.39 7.98
CA SER A 93 -3.25 -24.59 8.79
C SER A 93 -2.91 -23.36 9.65
N ASN A 94 -2.24 -23.60 10.79
CA ASN A 94 -1.82 -22.55 11.71
C ASN A 94 -0.63 -21.73 11.22
N ASP A 95 0.14 -22.24 10.26
CA ASP A 95 1.30 -21.57 9.67
C ASP A 95 0.95 -20.79 8.39
N GLY A 96 -0.30 -20.96 7.90
CA GLY A 96 -0.75 -20.25 6.70
C GLY A 96 -0.32 -20.91 5.38
N ASN A 97 0.27 -22.11 5.38
CA ASN A 97 0.93 -22.66 4.20
C ASN A 97 0.18 -23.80 3.49
N SER A 98 -0.91 -24.30 4.06
CA SER A 98 -1.68 -25.39 3.45
C SER A 98 -3.18 -25.19 3.52
N ASN A 99 -3.91 -25.85 2.62
CA ASN A 99 -5.37 -25.75 2.52
C ASN A 99 -5.86 -24.30 2.59
N TYR A 100 -5.41 -23.45 1.65
CA TYR A 100 -5.70 -22.03 1.67
C TYR A 100 -6.52 -21.57 0.46
N THR A 101 -7.14 -20.42 0.60
CA THR A 101 -7.71 -19.60 -0.47
C THR A 101 -7.22 -18.17 -0.33
N ASP A 102 -6.82 -17.58 -1.44
CA ASP A 102 -6.22 -16.27 -1.49
C ASP A 102 -7.09 -15.26 -2.21
N GLN A 103 -7.10 -14.04 -1.68
CA GLN A 103 -7.62 -12.85 -2.35
C GLN A 103 -6.44 -11.89 -2.53
N ASN A 104 -6.00 -11.72 -3.78
CA ASN A 104 -4.91 -10.80 -4.10
C ASN A 104 -5.43 -9.38 -4.15
N THR A 105 -4.78 -8.49 -3.43
CA THR A 105 -5.13 -7.07 -3.49
C THR A 105 -4.45 -6.40 -4.68
N ASN A 106 -4.98 -5.25 -5.06
CA ASN A 106 -4.29 -4.38 -6.00
C ASN A 106 -2.96 -3.90 -5.40
N LYS A 107 -2.09 -3.43 -6.25
CA LYS A 107 -0.79 -2.88 -5.92
C LYS A 107 -0.90 -1.64 -5.03
N TYR A 108 -0.14 -1.60 -3.95
CA TYR A 108 -0.15 -0.50 -2.97
C TYR A 108 1.10 0.38 -3.03
N ALA A 109 2.01 0.17 -3.96
CA ALA A 109 3.04 1.15 -4.25
C ALA A 109 2.37 2.34 -4.93
N THR A 110 1.92 3.28 -4.15
CA THR A 110 1.44 4.55 -4.67
C THR A 110 2.64 5.45 -4.88
N ASN A 111 2.92 5.73 -6.13
CA ASN A 111 3.82 6.78 -6.54
C ASN A 111 2.97 7.76 -7.34
N ALA A 112 2.50 8.79 -6.69
CA ALA A 112 1.58 9.77 -7.27
C ALA A 112 2.18 11.16 -7.20
N GLY A 113 1.94 11.97 -8.21
CA GLY A 113 2.42 13.33 -8.26
C GLY A 113 1.70 14.13 -9.33
N SER A 114 1.75 15.43 -9.20
CA SER A 114 1.25 16.36 -10.21
C SER A 114 2.11 17.60 -10.22
N PHE A 115 2.32 18.15 -11.39
CA PHE A 115 2.84 19.52 -11.53
C PHE A 115 1.67 20.50 -11.56
N ASP A 116 1.62 21.40 -10.58
CA ASP A 116 0.66 22.50 -10.55
C ASP A 116 1.05 23.58 -11.56
N THR A 117 2.36 23.84 -11.69
CA THR A 117 2.90 24.80 -12.67
C THR A 117 4.24 24.35 -13.23
N VAL A 118 4.45 24.59 -14.51
CA VAL A 118 5.75 24.48 -15.18
C VAL A 118 5.94 25.73 -16.04
N ASN A 119 6.90 26.58 -15.68
CA ASN A 119 7.21 27.81 -16.41
C ASN A 119 8.63 27.76 -16.95
N VAL A 120 8.77 27.99 -18.24
CA VAL A 120 10.08 28.07 -18.91
C VAL A 120 10.38 29.54 -19.29
N SER A 121 11.54 30.05 -18.85
CA SER A 121 11.99 31.39 -19.16
C SER A 121 13.49 31.39 -19.40
N GLY A 122 13.93 31.67 -20.64
CA GLY A 122 15.32 31.53 -21.06
C GLY A 122 15.85 30.12 -20.81
N ASN A 123 16.91 30.04 -20.00
CA ASN A 123 17.51 28.73 -19.60
C ASN A 123 17.04 28.24 -18.22
N GLN A 124 15.95 28.77 -17.69
CA GLN A 124 15.39 28.39 -16.41
C GLN A 124 14.05 27.72 -16.58
N ILE A 125 13.84 26.64 -15.81
CA ILE A 125 12.55 25.94 -15.65
C ILE A 125 12.14 26.10 -14.19
N LYS A 126 11.00 26.75 -13.93
CA LYS A 126 10.40 26.83 -12.59
C LYS A 126 9.25 25.84 -12.51
N VAL A 127 9.29 24.97 -11.51
CA VAL A 127 8.32 23.89 -11.31
C VAL A 127 7.74 24.00 -9.92
N ALA A 128 6.43 23.85 -9.78
CA ALA A 128 5.75 23.63 -8.52
C ALA A 128 4.77 22.45 -8.68
N GLY A 129 4.61 21.68 -7.64
CA GLY A 129 3.74 20.49 -7.66
C GLY A 129 3.85 19.71 -6.37
N TRP A 130 3.36 18.50 -6.40
CA TRP A 130 3.47 17.56 -5.29
C TRP A 130 3.85 16.16 -5.77
N HIS A 131 4.52 15.42 -4.91
CA HIS A 131 4.86 14.03 -5.10
C HIS A 131 4.73 13.31 -3.78
N ALA A 132 3.97 12.22 -3.76
CA ALA A 132 3.77 11.34 -2.62
C ALA A 132 4.02 9.89 -3.03
N SER A 133 4.75 9.16 -2.21
CA SER A 133 5.04 7.75 -2.45
C SER A 133 5.07 6.98 -1.14
N THR A 134 4.49 5.78 -1.15
CA THR A 134 4.61 4.84 -0.04
C THR A 134 6.02 4.24 0.10
N GLN A 135 6.92 4.53 -0.84
CA GLN A 135 8.29 4.01 -0.90
C GLN A 135 9.36 5.03 -0.48
N THR A 136 8.98 6.06 0.29
CA THR A 136 9.92 7.13 0.71
C THR A 136 10.70 6.82 1.97
N ALA A 137 10.33 5.79 2.73
CA ALA A 137 11.04 5.43 3.95
C ALA A 137 12.52 5.12 3.69
N GLY A 138 13.41 5.73 4.47
CA GLY A 138 14.86 5.59 4.32
C GLY A 138 15.44 6.25 3.06
N LYS A 139 14.65 7.11 2.38
CA LYS A 139 15.10 7.91 1.23
C LYS A 139 15.08 9.39 1.61
N ASP A 140 16.25 9.93 1.91
CA ASP A 140 16.39 11.28 2.46
C ASP A 140 16.30 12.40 1.39
N TYR A 141 16.33 12.04 0.12
CA TYR A 141 16.41 13.00 -0.97
C TYR A 141 15.33 12.75 -2.02
N GLN A 142 14.74 13.84 -2.50
CA GLN A 142 13.91 13.88 -3.70
C GLN A 142 14.53 14.76 -4.76
N PHE A 143 14.36 14.38 -6.01
CA PHE A 143 14.86 15.13 -7.15
C PHE A 143 13.76 15.33 -8.19
N ILE A 144 13.76 16.53 -8.80
CA ILE A 144 13.12 16.75 -10.10
C ILE A 144 14.21 16.55 -11.15
N ILE A 145 13.94 15.67 -12.10
CA ILE A 145 14.86 15.32 -13.19
C ILE A 145 14.18 15.74 -14.48
N VAL A 146 14.87 16.52 -15.30
CA VAL A 146 14.43 16.93 -16.63
C VAL A 146 15.09 16.00 -17.65
N LEU A 147 14.28 15.40 -18.49
CA LEU A 147 14.72 14.48 -19.54
C LEU A 147 14.48 15.11 -20.92
N ASP A 148 15.29 14.71 -21.89
CA ASP A 148 15.03 14.97 -23.31
C ASP A 148 13.95 14.01 -23.86
N GLN A 149 13.58 14.18 -25.12
CA GLN A 149 12.58 13.35 -25.79
C GLN A 149 12.99 11.86 -25.92
N ASN A 150 14.26 11.53 -25.73
CA ASN A 150 14.81 10.17 -25.79
C ASN A 150 14.97 9.56 -24.39
N GLY A 151 14.60 10.31 -23.32
CA GLY A 151 14.72 9.88 -21.94
C GLY A 151 16.10 10.09 -21.31
N HIS A 152 17.02 10.84 -21.98
CA HIS A 152 18.30 11.18 -21.40
C HIS A 152 18.15 12.35 -20.44
N GLU A 153 18.84 12.28 -19.31
CA GLU A 153 18.83 13.35 -18.33
C GLU A 153 19.57 14.60 -18.84
N LEU A 154 18.85 15.72 -18.83
CA LEU A 154 19.40 17.03 -19.13
C LEU A 154 19.90 17.74 -17.88
N THR A 155 19.14 17.66 -16.79
CA THR A 155 19.49 18.26 -15.50
C THR A 155 18.66 17.67 -14.38
N ARG A 156 19.14 17.83 -13.14
CA ARG A 156 18.38 17.50 -11.92
C ARG A 156 18.54 18.56 -10.85
N GLN A 157 17.50 18.70 -10.04
CA GLN A 157 17.50 19.57 -8.87
C GLN A 157 16.95 18.82 -7.66
N ALA A 158 17.70 18.85 -6.56
CA ALA A 158 17.18 18.40 -5.28
C ALA A 158 16.04 19.29 -4.80
N VAL A 159 14.99 18.68 -4.26
CA VAL A 159 13.79 19.39 -3.79
C VAL A 159 13.75 19.33 -2.27
N ASN A 160 13.55 20.47 -1.62
CA ASN A 160 13.24 20.51 -0.20
C ASN A 160 11.74 20.39 0.00
N THR A 161 11.29 19.30 0.63
CA THR A 161 9.87 19.01 0.86
C THR A 161 9.44 19.21 2.32
N LYS A 162 10.37 19.59 3.21
CA LYS A 162 10.15 19.56 4.66
C LYS A 162 9.18 20.62 5.18
N ASP A 163 8.94 21.69 4.43
CA ASP A 163 8.23 22.88 4.92
C ASP A 163 6.91 23.16 4.17
N ILE A 164 6.44 22.24 3.31
CA ILE A 164 5.25 22.47 2.50
C ILE A 164 4.19 21.45 2.86
N THR A 165 3.17 21.91 3.58
CA THR A 165 1.97 21.11 3.87
C THR A 165 0.96 21.27 2.75
N ARG A 166 0.44 20.16 2.22
CA ARG A 166 -0.56 20.07 1.15
C ARG A 166 -1.80 19.37 1.65
N ASN A 167 -2.69 20.13 2.30
CA ASN A 167 -3.95 19.58 2.85
C ASN A 167 -4.93 19.11 1.76
N ASP A 168 -4.76 19.59 0.54
CA ASP A 168 -5.55 19.21 -0.64
C ASP A 168 -5.16 17.83 -1.20
N VAL A 169 -4.00 17.31 -0.85
CA VAL A 169 -3.49 15.98 -1.28
C VAL A 169 -3.80 14.89 -0.26
N GLN A 170 -4.05 15.24 0.99
CA GLN A 170 -4.44 14.31 2.06
C GLN A 170 -5.95 14.01 1.94
N LYS A 171 -6.30 12.86 1.40
CA LYS A 171 -7.66 12.29 1.45
C LYS A 171 -7.60 10.83 1.89
#